data_13e703d344ae4cf08c0cd5a5e36c2910
#
_entry.id   13e703d344ae4cf08c0cd5a5e36c2910
#
_cell.length_a   1.000
_cell.length_b   1.000
_cell.length_c   1.000
_cell.angle_alpha   90.00
_cell.angle_beta   90.00
_cell.angle_gamma   90.00
#
_symmetry.space_group_name_H-M   'P 1'
#
loop_
_entity.id
_entity.type
_entity.pdbx_description
1 polymer ?
#
loop_
_entity_poly.entity_id
_entity_poly.type
_entity_poly.pdbx_seq_one_letter_code
_entity_poly.pdbx_strand_id
1 'polypeptide(L)'
;MKTVKHLVDKYYNSNDFKMLRSRTKKDYRYFLGIMLDDFGSVNFCELTSKQAKHAYEAWVVRGISLANHVCTVSSTLFRYAIEMEYVQVNPFANVKRKTSPQRKVVWTEDDVRQFLDTAYGDFQWRSIGLIVHMAYEWCQRLGDMRLLTWDNLDLEARKLYLEQSKRRAEVTLPIEDDLLEMLVQQEQDFGFQQYVVPRTTPVHGQYEPYSMERLSKAGRDVMREAGLSDELRLMDLRRTGTTQMVEAGVSMGQIMSVQDIVIHSQ
;
A
#
# COMPACT_ATOMS: atom_id res chain seq x y z
N MET A 1 10.45 -31.24 18.22
CA MET A 1 11.44 -31.03 17.15
C MET A 1 11.83 -29.56 17.12
N LYS A 2 13.14 -29.20 17.09
CA LYS A 2 13.57 -27.77 17.09
C LYS A 2 13.85 -27.26 15.68
N THR A 3 12.92 -27.48 14.71
CA THR A 3 13.11 -27.03 13.32
C THR A 3 12.55 -25.62 13.11
N VAL A 4 13.07 -24.90 12.11
CA VAL A 4 12.56 -23.57 11.72
C VAL A 4 11.08 -23.65 11.37
N LYS A 5 10.62 -24.73 10.72
CA LYS A 5 9.20 -24.96 10.47
C LYS A 5 8.39 -24.98 11.77
N HIS A 6 8.84 -25.71 12.78
CA HIS A 6 8.16 -25.72 14.07
C HIS A 6 8.15 -24.34 14.76
N LEU A 7 9.22 -23.55 14.63
CA LEU A 7 9.27 -22.18 15.13
C LEU A 7 8.25 -21.27 14.41
N VAL A 8 8.12 -21.40 13.10
CA VAL A 8 7.11 -20.66 12.30
C VAL A 8 5.69 -21.03 12.76
N ASP A 9 5.41 -22.32 12.96
CA ASP A 9 4.10 -22.79 13.45
C ASP A 9 3.77 -22.20 14.83
N LYS A 10 4.76 -22.15 15.74
CA LYS A 10 4.61 -21.50 17.05
C LYS A 10 4.32 -20.00 16.90
N TYR A 11 5.06 -19.31 16.03
CA TYR A 11 4.86 -17.89 15.77
C TYR A 11 3.46 -17.60 15.22
N TYR A 12 2.96 -18.39 14.27
CA TYR A 12 1.60 -18.23 13.74
C TYR A 12 0.50 -18.39 14.80
N ASN A 13 0.77 -19.17 15.86
CA ASN A 13 -0.14 -19.35 16.98
C ASN A 13 0.03 -18.30 18.10
N SER A 14 1.08 -17.47 18.05
CA SER A 14 1.35 -16.43 19.05
C SER A 14 0.36 -15.28 18.97
N ASN A 15 0.24 -14.52 20.07
CA ASN A 15 -0.55 -13.31 20.08
C ASN A 15 0.03 -12.23 19.15
N ASP A 16 1.36 -12.14 19.06
CA ASP A 16 2.05 -11.17 18.18
C ASP A 16 1.61 -11.33 16.74
N PHE A 17 1.53 -12.56 16.24
CA PHE A 17 1.04 -12.82 14.89
C PHE A 17 -0.48 -12.62 14.79
N LYS A 18 -1.26 -13.05 15.78
CA LYS A 18 -2.73 -12.93 15.76
C LYS A 18 -3.21 -11.49 15.76
N MET A 19 -2.47 -10.57 16.36
CA MET A 19 -2.79 -9.12 16.39
C MET A 19 -2.40 -8.39 15.11
N LEU A 20 -1.64 -9.00 14.20
CA LEU A 20 -1.30 -8.39 12.92
C LEU A 20 -2.54 -8.18 12.04
N ARG A 21 -2.53 -7.12 11.24
CA ARG A 21 -3.56 -6.89 10.20
C ARG A 21 -3.56 -8.03 9.17
N SER A 22 -4.73 -8.35 8.62
CA SER A 22 -4.91 -9.47 7.66
C SER A 22 -3.92 -9.42 6.49
N ARG A 23 -3.65 -8.25 5.93
CA ARG A 23 -2.65 -8.07 4.86
C ARG A 23 -1.25 -8.43 5.33
N THR A 24 -0.82 -7.95 6.49
CA THR A 24 0.50 -8.26 7.06
C THR A 24 0.64 -9.77 7.32
N LYS A 25 -0.41 -10.43 7.82
CA LYS A 25 -0.42 -11.89 7.99
C LYS A 25 -0.21 -12.63 6.67
N LYS A 26 -0.87 -12.17 5.58
CA LYS A 26 -0.70 -12.75 4.23
C LYS A 26 0.74 -12.59 3.74
N ASP A 27 1.30 -11.38 3.89
CA ASP A 27 2.66 -11.07 3.47
C ASP A 27 3.69 -11.89 4.30
N TYR A 28 3.50 -11.99 5.62
CA TYR A 28 4.39 -12.79 6.48
C TYR A 28 4.36 -14.28 6.12
N ARG A 29 3.17 -14.85 5.85
CA ARG A 29 3.08 -16.24 5.40
C ARG A 29 3.82 -16.47 4.09
N TYR A 30 3.70 -15.54 3.15
CA TYR A 30 4.39 -15.62 1.88
C TYR A 30 5.93 -15.58 2.05
N PHE A 31 6.44 -14.59 2.80
CA PHE A 31 7.88 -14.43 2.98
C PHE A 31 8.50 -15.50 3.88
N LEU A 32 7.80 -15.95 4.93
CA LEU A 32 8.25 -17.09 5.73
C LEU A 32 8.18 -18.40 4.93
N GLY A 33 7.25 -18.54 4.00
CA GLY A 33 7.23 -19.65 3.05
C GLY A 33 8.54 -19.77 2.28
N ILE A 34 9.02 -18.65 1.71
CA ILE A 34 10.30 -18.61 0.99
C ILE A 34 11.48 -18.99 1.91
N MET A 35 11.48 -18.51 3.16
CA MET A 35 12.51 -18.88 4.13
C MET A 35 12.44 -20.37 4.48
N LEU A 36 11.24 -20.96 4.56
CA LEU A 36 11.05 -22.38 4.85
C LEU A 36 11.53 -23.30 3.73
N ASP A 37 11.52 -22.84 2.47
CA ASP A 37 12.08 -23.59 1.34
C ASP A 37 13.58 -23.87 1.57
N ASP A 38 14.31 -22.92 2.19
CA ASP A 38 15.75 -23.06 2.45
C ASP A 38 16.05 -23.69 3.82
N PHE A 39 15.27 -23.36 4.86
CA PHE A 39 15.62 -23.66 6.25
C PHE A 39 14.58 -24.47 7.01
N GLY A 40 13.48 -24.88 6.38
CA GLY A 40 12.34 -25.50 7.09
C GLY A 40 12.71 -26.71 7.97
N SER A 41 13.66 -27.54 7.52
CA SER A 41 14.15 -28.72 8.25
C SER A 41 15.33 -28.43 9.17
N VAL A 42 15.96 -27.26 9.08
CA VAL A 42 17.13 -26.87 9.88
C VAL A 42 16.73 -26.67 11.34
N ASN A 43 17.59 -27.09 12.27
CA ASN A 43 17.41 -26.74 13.67
C ASN A 43 17.62 -25.25 13.88
N PHE A 44 16.59 -24.53 14.36
CA PHE A 44 16.66 -23.09 14.51
C PHE A 44 17.74 -22.60 15.50
N CYS A 45 18.19 -23.48 16.44
CA CYS A 45 19.30 -23.18 17.35
C CYS A 45 20.66 -23.20 16.64
N GLU A 46 20.75 -23.86 15.49
CA GLU A 46 22.01 -24.08 14.75
C GLU A 46 22.11 -23.17 13.52
N LEU A 47 21.06 -22.42 13.21
CA LEU A 47 21.06 -21.50 12.07
C LEU A 47 22.02 -20.35 12.34
N THR A 48 23.06 -20.24 11.52
CA THR A 48 24.13 -19.26 11.67
C THR A 48 23.90 -18.01 10.83
N SER A 49 24.50 -16.88 11.25
CA SER A 49 24.49 -15.64 10.45
C SER A 49 25.17 -15.79 9.08
N LYS A 50 26.11 -16.74 8.95
CA LYS A 50 26.73 -17.06 7.65
C LYS A 50 25.71 -17.68 6.70
N GLN A 51 24.92 -18.63 7.17
CA GLN A 51 23.85 -19.26 6.37
C GLN A 51 22.77 -18.23 6.00
N ALA A 52 22.33 -17.40 6.96
CA ALA A 52 21.36 -16.32 6.69
C ALA A 52 21.86 -15.35 5.62
N LYS A 53 23.15 -14.97 5.65
CA LYS A 53 23.76 -14.11 4.63
C LYS A 53 23.79 -14.78 3.25
N HIS A 54 24.17 -16.06 3.17
CA HIS A 54 24.18 -16.80 1.91
C HIS A 54 22.77 -16.91 1.30
N ALA A 55 21.76 -17.23 2.12
CA ALA A 55 20.36 -17.27 1.67
C ALA A 55 19.89 -15.90 1.17
N TYR A 56 20.24 -14.83 1.89
CA TYR A 56 19.91 -13.48 1.44
C TYR A 56 20.49 -13.18 0.05
N GLU A 57 21.75 -13.52 -0.23
CA GLU A 57 22.35 -13.30 -1.56
C GLU A 57 21.65 -14.15 -2.64
N ALA A 58 21.21 -15.36 -2.34
CA ALA A 58 20.41 -16.17 -3.23
C ALA A 58 19.04 -15.54 -3.50
N TRP A 59 18.37 -14.98 -2.47
CA TRP A 59 17.10 -14.27 -2.65
C TRP A 59 17.25 -13.00 -3.47
N VAL A 60 18.40 -12.30 -3.37
CA VAL A 60 18.67 -11.09 -4.18
C VAL A 60 18.63 -11.38 -5.67
N VAL A 61 19.04 -12.58 -6.12
CA VAL A 61 18.93 -12.99 -7.53
C VAL A 61 17.47 -12.99 -8.01
N ARG A 62 16.51 -13.29 -7.12
CA ARG A 62 15.07 -13.23 -7.39
C ARG A 62 14.50 -11.81 -7.32
N GLY A 63 15.26 -10.87 -6.74
CA GLY A 63 14.90 -9.45 -6.61
C GLY A 63 15.26 -8.86 -5.25
N ILE A 64 15.88 -7.69 -5.24
CA ILE A 64 16.35 -7.00 -4.02
C ILE A 64 15.20 -6.73 -3.05
N SER A 65 14.05 -6.26 -3.55
CA SER A 65 12.88 -5.98 -2.71
C SER A 65 12.36 -7.23 -2.03
N LEU A 66 12.24 -8.34 -2.77
CA LEU A 66 11.83 -9.64 -2.21
C LEU A 66 12.80 -10.09 -1.13
N ALA A 67 14.12 -10.09 -1.40
CA ALA A 67 15.15 -10.49 -0.45
C ALA A 67 15.09 -9.67 0.85
N ASN A 68 14.92 -8.35 0.72
CA ASN A 68 14.78 -7.45 1.85
C ASN A 68 13.55 -7.79 2.71
N HIS A 69 12.42 -8.09 2.09
CA HIS A 69 11.21 -8.48 2.82
C HIS A 69 11.36 -9.85 3.51
N VAL A 70 11.88 -10.86 2.81
CA VAL A 70 12.15 -12.18 3.40
C VAL A 70 13.08 -12.03 4.60
N CYS A 71 14.20 -11.32 4.45
CA CYS A 71 15.14 -11.08 5.54
C CYS A 71 14.50 -10.32 6.72
N THR A 72 13.65 -9.32 6.45
CA THR A 72 12.95 -8.57 7.51
C THR A 72 12.01 -9.45 8.30
N VAL A 73 11.20 -10.25 7.63
CA VAL A 73 10.21 -11.10 8.28
C VAL A 73 10.89 -12.26 9.02
N SER A 74 11.96 -12.82 8.44
CA SER A 74 12.81 -13.83 9.12
C SER A 74 13.46 -13.27 10.39
N SER A 75 13.97 -12.03 10.33
CA SER A 75 14.51 -11.35 11.51
C SER A 75 13.44 -11.12 12.59
N THR A 76 12.21 -10.82 12.20
CA THR A 76 11.07 -10.67 13.13
C THR A 76 10.74 -12.01 13.82
N LEU A 77 10.73 -13.13 13.06
CA LEU A 77 10.54 -14.47 13.62
C LEU A 77 11.61 -14.81 14.67
N PHE A 78 12.88 -14.51 14.38
CA PHE A 78 13.97 -14.80 15.32
C PHE A 78 14.02 -13.83 16.51
N ARG A 79 13.48 -12.61 16.40
CA ARG A 79 13.22 -11.76 17.59
C ARG A 79 12.20 -12.41 18.51
N TYR A 80 11.08 -12.88 17.97
CA TYR A 80 10.10 -13.65 18.73
C TYR A 80 10.76 -14.88 19.40
N ALA A 81 11.66 -15.58 18.69
CA ALA A 81 12.35 -16.72 19.26
C ALA A 81 13.28 -16.33 20.43
N ILE A 82 13.88 -15.14 20.40
CA ILE A 82 14.69 -14.61 21.52
C ILE A 82 13.77 -14.23 22.69
N GLU A 83 12.67 -13.53 22.45
CA GLU A 83 11.69 -13.14 23.49
C GLU A 83 11.11 -14.36 24.21
N MET A 84 10.95 -15.46 23.48
CA MET A 84 10.49 -16.75 24.03
C MET A 84 11.65 -17.63 24.59
N GLU A 85 12.84 -17.09 24.67
CA GLU A 85 14.06 -17.77 25.17
C GLU A 85 14.41 -19.09 24.42
N TYR A 86 13.96 -19.23 23.16
CA TYR A 86 14.28 -20.39 22.33
C TYR A 86 15.68 -20.32 21.74
N VAL A 87 16.20 -19.12 21.48
CA VAL A 87 17.54 -18.83 20.98
C VAL A 87 18.09 -17.56 21.63
N GLN A 88 19.40 -17.40 21.64
CA GLN A 88 20.06 -16.21 22.18
C GLN A 88 20.44 -15.19 21.11
N VAL A 89 20.52 -15.60 19.85
CA VAL A 89 21.01 -14.76 18.75
C VAL A 89 20.07 -14.84 17.56
N ASN A 90 19.82 -13.69 16.95
CA ASN A 90 19.08 -13.61 15.69
C ASN A 90 20.06 -13.71 14.50
N PRO A 91 20.04 -14.79 13.71
CA PRO A 91 20.97 -14.97 12.60
C PRO A 91 20.79 -13.93 11.47
N PHE A 92 19.63 -13.30 11.39
CA PHE A 92 19.31 -12.28 10.37
C PHE A 92 19.59 -10.83 10.82
N ALA A 93 19.98 -10.59 12.09
CA ALA A 93 20.13 -9.24 12.64
C ALA A 93 21.17 -8.39 11.87
N ASN A 94 22.31 -9.00 11.52
CA ASN A 94 23.44 -8.32 10.91
C ASN A 94 23.56 -8.53 9.38
N VAL A 95 22.49 -9.00 8.72
CA VAL A 95 22.50 -9.12 7.27
C VAL A 95 22.41 -7.72 6.66
N LYS A 96 23.49 -7.28 5.96
CA LYS A 96 23.50 -6.02 5.23
C LYS A 96 22.58 -6.11 4.02
N ARG A 97 21.49 -5.34 4.04
CA ARG A 97 20.51 -5.32 2.96
C ARG A 97 20.96 -4.40 1.84
N LYS A 98 20.73 -4.82 0.60
CA LYS A 98 20.98 -3.99 -0.59
C LYS A 98 19.86 -2.95 -0.71
N THR A 99 20.20 -1.76 -1.17
CA THR A 99 19.23 -0.71 -1.45
C THR A 99 18.45 -1.06 -2.72
N SER A 100 17.13 -1.12 -2.62
CA SER A 100 16.28 -1.25 -3.79
C SER A 100 16.27 0.06 -4.59
N PRO A 101 16.39 0.02 -5.93
CA PRO A 101 16.22 1.22 -6.74
C PRO A 101 14.86 1.87 -6.45
N GLN A 102 14.88 3.17 -6.19
CA GLN A 102 13.62 3.90 -6.02
C GLN A 102 13.03 4.19 -7.40
N ARG A 103 11.73 3.93 -7.52
CA ARG A 103 10.98 4.32 -8.69
C ARG A 103 10.84 5.85 -8.71
N LYS A 104 11.23 6.50 -9.82
CA LYS A 104 11.22 7.96 -9.96
C LYS A 104 10.14 8.48 -10.92
N VAL A 105 9.32 7.59 -11.46
CA VAL A 105 8.27 7.95 -12.43
C VAL A 105 7.23 8.84 -11.75
N VAL A 106 6.89 9.93 -12.40
CA VAL A 106 5.79 10.85 -12.07
C VAL A 106 4.91 10.99 -13.30
N TRP A 107 3.64 11.24 -13.11
CA TRP A 107 2.70 11.55 -14.17
C TRP A 107 2.83 13.03 -14.53
N THR A 108 2.63 13.36 -15.78
CA THR A 108 2.39 14.75 -16.19
C THR A 108 0.94 15.15 -15.89
N GLU A 109 0.64 16.45 -15.89
CA GLU A 109 -0.75 16.93 -15.78
C GLU A 109 -1.60 16.42 -16.94
N ASP A 110 -1.01 16.33 -18.13
CA ASP A 110 -1.69 15.79 -19.31
C ASP A 110 -2.00 14.30 -19.15
N ASP A 111 -1.08 13.49 -18.57
CA ASP A 111 -1.36 12.09 -18.28
C ASP A 111 -2.54 11.92 -17.32
N VAL A 112 -2.60 12.76 -16.27
CA VAL A 112 -3.70 12.73 -15.29
C VAL A 112 -4.99 13.12 -15.96
N ARG A 113 -5.03 14.23 -16.72
CA ARG A 113 -6.21 14.69 -17.44
C ARG A 113 -6.71 13.62 -18.40
N GLN A 114 -5.84 13.09 -19.24
CA GLN A 114 -6.20 12.06 -20.22
C GLN A 114 -6.75 10.79 -19.58
N PHE A 115 -6.20 10.39 -18.42
CA PHE A 115 -6.74 9.30 -17.61
C PHE A 115 -8.16 9.62 -17.11
N LEU A 116 -8.37 10.82 -16.55
CA LEU A 116 -9.64 11.22 -15.97
C LEU A 116 -10.71 11.37 -17.05
N ASP A 117 -10.41 12.00 -18.19
CA ASP A 117 -11.31 12.14 -19.32
C ASP A 117 -11.79 10.77 -19.82
N THR A 118 -10.87 9.82 -19.95
CA THR A 118 -11.20 8.45 -20.35
C THR A 118 -12.05 7.73 -19.31
N ALA A 119 -11.69 7.86 -18.03
CA ALA A 119 -12.39 7.18 -16.95
C ALA A 119 -13.80 7.75 -16.70
N TYR A 120 -13.98 9.05 -16.84
CA TYR A 120 -15.27 9.72 -16.66
C TYR A 120 -16.18 9.57 -17.87
N GLY A 121 -15.63 9.30 -19.05
CA GLY A 121 -16.38 8.97 -20.25
C GLY A 121 -17.12 7.62 -20.19
N ASP A 122 -16.76 6.73 -19.25
CA ASP A 122 -17.42 5.43 -19.08
C ASP A 122 -17.89 5.22 -17.63
N PHE A 123 -19.19 5.00 -17.46
CA PHE A 123 -19.80 4.72 -16.16
C PHE A 123 -19.11 3.58 -15.39
N GLN A 124 -18.62 2.56 -16.10
CA GLN A 124 -17.92 1.42 -15.46
C GLN A 124 -16.58 1.83 -14.85
N TRP A 125 -15.94 2.87 -15.35
CA TRP A 125 -14.64 3.37 -14.90
C TRP A 125 -14.71 4.61 -14.02
N ARG A 126 -15.88 5.25 -13.91
CA ARG A 126 -16.05 6.50 -13.14
C ARG A 126 -15.55 6.39 -11.69
N SER A 127 -15.89 5.32 -10.98
CA SER A 127 -15.38 5.10 -9.61
C SER A 127 -13.84 4.97 -9.57
N ILE A 128 -13.23 4.45 -10.64
CA ILE A 128 -11.76 4.33 -10.76
C ILE A 128 -11.18 5.72 -11.02
N GLY A 129 -11.80 6.52 -11.90
CA GLY A 129 -11.45 7.91 -12.15
C GLY A 129 -11.47 8.72 -10.86
N LEU A 130 -12.55 8.63 -10.08
CA LEU A 130 -12.67 9.29 -8.78
C LEU A 130 -11.60 8.87 -7.78
N ILE A 131 -11.27 7.57 -7.68
CA ILE A 131 -10.17 7.11 -6.80
C ILE A 131 -8.84 7.76 -7.19
N VAL A 132 -8.58 7.85 -8.50
CA VAL A 132 -7.35 8.47 -9.04
C VAL A 132 -7.35 9.97 -8.81
N HIS A 133 -8.46 10.65 -9.09
CA HIS A 133 -8.61 12.09 -8.90
C HIS A 133 -8.38 12.48 -7.44
N MET A 134 -9.08 11.86 -6.51
CA MET A 134 -8.89 12.05 -5.06
C MET A 134 -7.46 11.75 -4.60
N ALA A 135 -6.85 10.67 -5.11
CA ALA A 135 -5.48 10.32 -4.74
C ALA A 135 -4.45 11.33 -5.24
N TYR A 136 -4.68 11.91 -6.40
CA TYR A 136 -3.83 12.92 -7.01
C TYR A 136 -4.00 14.29 -6.33
N GLU A 137 -5.22 14.81 -6.30
CA GLU A 137 -5.53 16.13 -5.77
C GLU A 137 -5.19 16.25 -4.27
N TRP A 138 -5.62 15.27 -3.50
CA TRP A 138 -5.35 15.25 -2.06
C TRP A 138 -4.02 14.61 -1.67
N CYS A 139 -3.21 14.17 -2.62
CA CYS A 139 -1.94 13.47 -2.38
C CYS A 139 -2.08 12.29 -1.41
N GLN A 140 -3.23 11.62 -1.39
CA GLN A 140 -3.54 10.53 -0.48
C GLN A 140 -3.21 9.16 -1.10
N ARG A 141 -3.24 8.12 -0.27
CA ARG A 141 -3.01 6.75 -0.73
C ARG A 141 -4.26 6.22 -1.44
N LEU A 142 -4.07 5.58 -2.59
CA LEU A 142 -5.17 4.87 -3.28
C LEU A 142 -5.93 3.90 -2.37
N GLY A 143 -5.21 3.27 -1.43
CA GLY A 143 -5.79 2.36 -0.47
C GLY A 143 -6.80 3.03 0.47
N ASP A 144 -6.59 4.29 0.80
CA ASP A 144 -7.48 5.10 1.64
C ASP A 144 -8.65 5.64 0.79
N MET A 145 -8.36 6.18 -0.38
CA MET A 145 -9.39 6.75 -1.28
C MET A 145 -10.45 5.73 -1.71
N ARG A 146 -10.05 4.50 -2.06
CA ARG A 146 -11.00 3.44 -2.44
C ARG A 146 -11.93 2.98 -1.30
N LEU A 147 -11.60 3.32 -0.06
CA LEU A 147 -12.38 2.94 1.13
C LEU A 147 -13.19 4.09 1.72
N LEU A 148 -13.15 5.28 1.10
CA LEU A 148 -13.94 6.41 1.57
C LEU A 148 -15.42 6.06 1.61
N THR A 149 -16.05 6.50 2.68
CA THR A 149 -17.50 6.48 2.86
C THR A 149 -18.07 7.89 2.76
N TRP A 150 -19.36 8.00 2.54
CA TRP A 150 -20.02 9.30 2.47
C TRP A 150 -19.88 10.10 3.78
N ASP A 151 -19.75 9.41 4.92
CA ASP A 151 -19.50 10.05 6.23
C ASP A 151 -18.14 10.79 6.29
N ASN A 152 -17.23 10.53 5.36
CA ASN A 152 -15.95 11.23 5.26
C ASN A 152 -16.07 12.56 4.51
N LEU A 153 -17.17 12.81 3.80
CA LEU A 153 -17.34 13.96 2.92
C LEU A 153 -18.43 14.89 3.44
N ASP A 154 -18.14 16.17 3.46
CA ASP A 154 -19.11 17.23 3.58
C ASP A 154 -19.10 18.02 2.25
N LEU A 155 -19.99 17.63 1.34
CA LEU A 155 -20.05 18.23 0.01
C LEU A 155 -20.56 19.68 0.04
N GLU A 156 -21.41 20.05 1.03
CA GLU A 156 -21.90 21.41 1.23
C GLU A 156 -20.77 22.32 1.75
N ALA A 157 -20.03 21.88 2.76
CA ALA A 157 -18.88 22.60 3.30
C ALA A 157 -17.61 22.40 2.45
N ARG A 158 -17.66 21.57 1.40
CA ARG A 158 -16.54 21.21 0.50
C ARG A 158 -15.31 20.71 1.26
N LYS A 159 -15.51 19.71 2.12
CA LYS A 159 -14.45 19.17 2.97
C LYS A 159 -14.42 17.64 2.97
N LEU A 160 -13.20 17.11 2.93
CA LEU A 160 -12.90 15.72 3.28
C LEU A 160 -12.40 15.67 4.73
N TYR A 161 -12.92 14.74 5.51
CA TYR A 161 -12.42 14.35 6.83
C TYR A 161 -11.88 12.92 6.76
N LEU A 162 -10.58 12.74 6.91
CA LEU A 162 -9.94 11.45 6.73
C LEU A 162 -9.03 11.08 7.89
N GLU A 163 -9.23 9.90 8.50
CA GLU A 163 -8.23 9.23 9.31
C GLU A 163 -7.38 8.30 8.41
N GLN A 164 -6.12 8.63 8.21
CA GLN A 164 -5.22 7.85 7.34
C GLN A 164 -4.97 6.45 7.90
N SER A 165 -5.24 5.41 7.12
CA SER A 165 -5.22 4.00 7.55
C SER A 165 -3.86 3.52 8.08
N LYS A 166 -2.75 4.11 7.63
CA LYS A 166 -1.40 3.64 7.99
C LYS A 166 -0.88 4.27 9.28
N ARG A 167 -1.16 5.55 9.52
CA ARG A 167 -0.60 6.33 10.64
C ARG A 167 -1.64 6.83 11.63
N ARG A 168 -2.94 6.68 11.30
CA ARG A 168 -4.08 7.19 12.05
C ARG A 168 -4.04 8.71 12.26
N ALA A 169 -3.41 9.44 11.34
CA ALA A 169 -3.48 10.89 11.35
C ALA A 169 -4.80 11.35 10.77
N GLU A 170 -5.42 12.30 11.43
CA GLU A 170 -6.61 12.99 10.96
C GLU A 170 -6.20 14.17 10.09
N VAL A 171 -6.76 14.25 8.90
CA VAL A 171 -6.57 15.34 7.96
C VAL A 171 -7.92 15.88 7.49
N THR A 172 -8.00 17.19 7.33
CA THR A 172 -9.14 17.87 6.69
C THR A 172 -8.62 18.55 5.45
N LEU A 173 -9.20 18.21 4.29
CA LEU A 173 -8.76 18.72 3.00
C LEU A 173 -9.93 19.37 2.26
N PRO A 174 -9.70 20.45 1.47
CA PRO A 174 -10.73 21.04 0.64
C PRO A 174 -11.09 20.14 -0.53
N ILE A 175 -12.27 20.34 -1.08
CA ILE A 175 -12.74 19.71 -2.31
C ILE A 175 -12.84 20.82 -3.38
N GLU A 176 -12.00 20.72 -4.41
CA GLU A 176 -11.99 21.67 -5.51
C GLU A 176 -13.18 21.44 -6.46
N ASP A 177 -13.49 22.43 -7.30
CA ASP A 177 -14.72 22.46 -8.08
C ASP A 177 -14.88 21.24 -9.00
N ASP A 178 -13.85 20.86 -9.74
CA ASP A 178 -13.89 19.75 -10.69
C ASP A 178 -14.15 18.39 -9.99
N LEU A 179 -13.53 18.19 -8.84
CA LEU A 179 -13.75 16.98 -8.05
C LEU A 179 -15.13 16.99 -7.37
N LEU A 180 -15.58 18.16 -6.89
CA LEU A 180 -16.90 18.32 -6.29
C LEU A 180 -18.02 17.95 -7.26
N GLU A 181 -17.96 18.44 -8.50
CA GLU A 181 -18.94 18.12 -9.53
C GLU A 181 -19.08 16.61 -9.72
N MET A 182 -17.96 15.91 -9.82
CA MET A 182 -17.94 14.46 -9.98
C MET A 182 -18.42 13.71 -8.74
N LEU A 183 -18.13 14.22 -7.53
CA LEU A 183 -18.62 13.63 -6.28
C LEU A 183 -20.13 13.81 -6.10
N VAL A 184 -20.68 14.98 -6.48
CA VAL A 184 -22.14 15.23 -6.47
C VAL A 184 -22.84 14.28 -7.43
N GLN A 185 -22.33 14.10 -8.65
CA GLN A 185 -22.88 13.13 -9.59
C GLN A 185 -22.77 11.68 -9.05
N GLN A 186 -21.67 11.35 -8.42
CA GLN A 186 -21.45 10.04 -7.81
C GLN A 186 -22.42 9.77 -6.66
N GLU A 187 -22.74 10.79 -5.84
CA GLU A 187 -23.71 10.69 -4.75
C GLU A 187 -25.12 10.41 -5.27
N GLN A 188 -25.53 11.04 -6.37
CA GLN A 188 -26.82 10.79 -7.01
C GLN A 188 -26.99 9.32 -7.41
N ASP A 189 -25.91 8.69 -7.89
CA ASP A 189 -25.95 7.29 -8.37
C ASP A 189 -25.66 6.27 -7.27
N PHE A 190 -24.87 6.60 -6.26
CA PHE A 190 -24.38 5.67 -5.25
C PHE A 190 -24.57 6.12 -3.79
N GLY A 191 -25.23 7.25 -3.52
CA GLY A 191 -25.47 7.74 -2.15
C GLY A 191 -26.36 6.82 -1.29
N PHE A 192 -27.09 5.89 -1.90
CA PHE A 192 -27.93 4.91 -1.21
C PHE A 192 -27.12 3.79 -0.50
N GLN A 193 -25.83 3.72 -0.69
CA GLN A 193 -24.93 2.75 -0.09
C GLN A 193 -23.71 3.46 0.57
N GLN A 194 -22.90 2.75 1.34
CA GLN A 194 -21.91 3.31 2.23
C GLN A 194 -20.69 3.97 1.53
N TYR A 195 -20.19 3.39 0.44
CA TYR A 195 -18.90 3.76 -0.16
C TYR A 195 -19.05 4.84 -1.23
N VAL A 196 -18.15 5.83 -1.25
CA VAL A 196 -18.10 6.87 -2.29
C VAL A 196 -17.79 6.27 -3.66
N VAL A 197 -16.84 5.34 -3.72
CA VAL A 197 -16.32 4.77 -4.97
C VAL A 197 -16.41 3.24 -4.98
N PRO A 198 -17.64 2.69 -4.93
CA PRO A 198 -17.84 1.25 -4.97
C PRO A 198 -17.53 0.70 -6.37
N ARG A 199 -17.45 -0.61 -6.46
CA ARG A 199 -17.54 -1.29 -7.75
C ARG A 199 -18.93 -1.05 -8.35
N THR A 200 -18.97 -0.70 -9.63
CA THR A 200 -20.22 -0.44 -10.35
C THR A 200 -21.12 -1.68 -10.46
N THR A 201 -20.51 -2.87 -10.42
CA THR A 201 -21.23 -4.14 -10.39
C THR A 201 -21.25 -4.70 -8.96
N PRO A 202 -22.43 -4.85 -8.34
CA PRO A 202 -22.54 -5.40 -6.99
C PRO A 202 -22.11 -6.87 -6.93
N VAL A 203 -21.61 -7.30 -5.78
CA VAL A 203 -21.26 -8.69 -5.48
C VAL A 203 -22.29 -9.24 -4.49
N HIS A 204 -22.98 -10.31 -4.86
CA HIS A 204 -24.06 -10.86 -4.04
C HIS A 204 -25.09 -9.81 -3.60
N GLY A 205 -25.37 -8.85 -4.48
CA GLY A 205 -26.32 -7.77 -4.22
C GLY A 205 -25.77 -6.62 -3.35
N GLN A 206 -24.50 -6.64 -2.97
CA GLN A 206 -23.85 -5.59 -2.17
C GLN A 206 -22.79 -4.84 -2.98
N TYR A 207 -22.75 -3.52 -2.79
CA TYR A 207 -21.72 -2.67 -3.34
C TYR A 207 -20.50 -2.69 -2.45
N GLU A 208 -19.38 -3.18 -2.99
CA GLU A 208 -18.11 -3.33 -2.29
C GLU A 208 -17.04 -2.41 -2.89
N PRO A 209 -16.07 -1.96 -2.09
CA PRO A 209 -14.93 -1.23 -2.62
C PRO A 209 -14.05 -2.13 -3.49
N TYR A 210 -13.29 -1.53 -4.40
CA TYR A 210 -12.28 -2.26 -5.18
C TYR A 210 -11.24 -2.90 -4.26
N SER A 211 -10.87 -4.17 -4.48
CA SER A 211 -9.61 -4.68 -3.93
C SER A 211 -8.42 -3.99 -4.64
N MET A 212 -7.26 -3.88 -3.99
CA MET A 212 -6.08 -3.25 -4.62
C MET A 212 -5.68 -3.95 -5.92
N GLU A 213 -5.85 -5.26 -6.00
CA GLU A 213 -5.54 -6.05 -7.20
C GLU A 213 -6.50 -5.69 -8.36
N ARG A 214 -7.81 -5.61 -8.07
CA ARG A 214 -8.82 -5.20 -9.07
C ARG A 214 -8.65 -3.75 -9.49
N LEU A 215 -8.39 -2.84 -8.55
CA LEU A 215 -8.12 -1.44 -8.86
C LEU A 215 -6.89 -1.30 -9.76
N SER A 216 -5.81 -2.01 -9.46
CA SER A 216 -4.60 -1.98 -10.29
C SER A 216 -4.84 -2.53 -11.70
N LYS A 217 -5.67 -3.58 -11.83
CA LYS A 217 -6.03 -4.14 -13.15
C LYS A 217 -6.90 -3.16 -13.93
N ALA A 218 -8.00 -2.71 -13.33
CA ALA A 218 -8.92 -1.80 -14.00
C ALA A 218 -8.28 -0.45 -14.34
N GLY A 219 -7.43 0.10 -13.45
CA GLY A 219 -6.66 1.29 -13.77
C GLY A 219 -5.68 1.08 -14.93
N ARG A 220 -5.13 -0.13 -15.09
CA ARG A 220 -4.30 -0.47 -16.27
C ARG A 220 -5.15 -0.51 -17.55
N ASP A 221 -6.37 -1.00 -17.47
CA ASP A 221 -7.27 -1.03 -18.62
C ASP A 221 -7.65 0.40 -19.03
N VAL A 222 -7.95 1.32 -18.09
CA VAL A 222 -8.15 2.75 -18.36
C VAL A 222 -6.91 3.40 -18.98
N MET A 223 -5.70 3.13 -18.43
CA MET A 223 -4.44 3.67 -18.99
C MET A 223 -4.23 3.28 -20.44
N ARG A 224 -4.54 2.03 -20.79
CA ARG A 224 -4.40 1.53 -22.17
C ARG A 224 -5.39 2.21 -23.11
N GLU A 225 -6.64 2.36 -22.69
CA GLU A 225 -7.65 3.05 -23.47
C GLU A 225 -7.29 4.53 -23.67
N ALA A 226 -6.73 5.16 -22.61
CA ALA A 226 -6.22 6.51 -22.67
C ALA A 226 -4.90 6.65 -23.47
N GLY A 227 -4.30 5.57 -23.98
CA GLY A 227 -3.03 5.61 -24.69
C GLY A 227 -1.82 6.01 -23.84
N LEU A 228 -1.91 5.86 -22.52
CA LEU A 228 -0.85 6.23 -21.58
C LEU A 228 0.29 5.21 -21.54
N SER A 229 1.49 5.68 -21.18
CA SER A 229 2.69 4.84 -21.08
C SER A 229 2.53 3.67 -20.11
N ASP A 230 3.00 2.49 -20.51
CA ASP A 230 3.06 1.30 -19.67
C ASP A 230 3.98 1.44 -18.44
N GLU A 231 4.84 2.46 -18.42
CA GLU A 231 5.69 2.78 -17.28
C GLU A 231 4.91 3.42 -16.12
N LEU A 232 3.79 4.09 -16.39
CA LEU A 232 2.97 4.73 -15.37
C LEU A 232 2.26 3.70 -14.48
N ARG A 233 2.07 4.03 -13.22
CA ARG A 233 1.32 3.22 -12.26
C ARG A 233 0.48 4.12 -11.35
N LEU A 234 -0.70 3.68 -11.00
CA LEU A 234 -1.57 4.43 -10.07
C LEU A 234 -0.89 4.75 -8.73
N MET A 235 0.00 3.89 -8.26
CA MET A 235 0.73 4.13 -7.01
C MET A 235 1.71 5.32 -7.08
N ASP A 236 2.03 5.82 -8.27
CA ASP A 236 2.92 6.98 -8.45
C ASP A 236 2.20 8.32 -8.21
N LEU A 237 0.85 8.36 -8.26
CA LEU A 237 0.03 9.59 -8.17
C LEU A 237 0.32 10.43 -6.92
N ARG A 238 0.44 9.80 -5.76
CA ARG A 238 0.81 10.51 -4.52
C ARG A 238 2.18 11.19 -4.63
N ARG A 239 3.14 10.55 -5.31
CA ARG A 239 4.44 11.17 -5.59
C ARG A 239 4.30 12.29 -6.59
N THR A 240 3.50 12.09 -7.63
CA THR A 240 3.21 13.10 -8.65
C THR A 240 2.69 14.38 -8.01
N GLY A 241 1.59 14.32 -7.26
CA GLY A 241 1.05 15.48 -6.57
C GLY A 241 2.03 16.13 -5.60
N THR A 242 2.83 15.30 -4.88
CA THR A 242 3.90 15.84 -4.02
C THR A 242 4.96 16.61 -4.80
N THR A 243 5.39 16.07 -5.94
CA THR A 243 6.41 16.71 -6.78
C THR A 243 5.90 18.04 -7.30
N GLN A 244 4.66 18.09 -7.75
CA GLN A 244 4.02 19.34 -8.24
C GLN A 244 3.85 20.37 -7.12
N MET A 245 3.49 19.96 -5.90
CA MET A 245 3.47 20.89 -4.75
C MET A 245 4.86 21.50 -4.49
N VAL A 246 5.92 20.70 -4.57
CA VAL A 246 7.29 21.19 -4.42
C VAL A 246 7.66 22.17 -5.53
N GLU A 247 7.33 21.84 -6.77
CA GLU A 247 7.58 22.70 -7.95
C GLU A 247 6.77 23.99 -7.89
N ALA A 248 5.58 23.98 -7.33
CA ALA A 248 4.73 25.14 -7.05
C ALA A 248 5.22 25.98 -5.84
N GLY A 249 6.32 25.58 -5.18
CA GLY A 249 6.91 26.32 -4.05
C GLY A 249 6.16 26.13 -2.73
N VAL A 250 5.30 25.11 -2.59
CA VAL A 250 4.64 24.79 -1.31
C VAL A 250 5.70 24.36 -0.29
N SER A 251 5.63 24.91 0.91
CA SER A 251 6.62 24.62 1.95
C SER A 251 6.59 23.14 2.36
N MET A 252 7.78 22.60 2.68
CA MET A 252 7.89 21.19 3.12
C MET A 252 6.99 20.89 4.33
N GLY A 253 6.81 21.84 5.25
CA GLY A 253 5.92 21.68 6.40
C GLY A 253 4.46 21.50 5.99
N GLN A 254 3.98 22.27 5.01
CA GLN A 254 2.62 22.13 4.47
C GLN A 254 2.44 20.80 3.73
N ILE A 255 3.40 20.40 2.89
CA ILE A 255 3.38 19.10 2.20
C ILE A 255 3.33 17.97 3.23
N MET A 256 4.11 18.07 4.29
CA MET A 256 4.13 17.07 5.35
C MET A 256 2.81 16.98 6.11
N SER A 257 2.14 18.09 6.39
CA SER A 257 0.84 18.11 7.06
C SER A 257 -0.24 17.41 6.24
N VAL A 258 -0.23 17.59 4.91
CA VAL A 258 -1.16 16.90 3.99
C VAL A 258 -0.87 15.40 3.91
N GLN A 259 0.41 15.02 3.96
CA GLN A 259 0.84 13.64 3.78
C GLN A 259 1.11 12.88 5.09
N ASP A 260 1.11 13.59 6.21
CA ASP A 260 1.54 13.09 7.52
C ASP A 260 2.92 12.37 7.44
N ILE A 261 3.91 13.09 6.91
CA ILE A 261 5.31 12.64 6.89
C ILE A 261 6.02 13.26 8.08
N VAL A 262 6.35 12.47 9.09
CA VAL A 262 7.25 12.90 10.18
C VAL A 262 8.69 12.72 9.70
N ILE A 263 9.44 13.82 9.58
CA ILE A 263 10.88 13.74 9.44
C ILE A 263 11.43 13.43 10.84
N HIS A 264 11.96 12.23 11.02
CA HIS A 264 12.85 11.98 12.15
C HIS A 264 14.16 12.69 11.80
N SER A 265 14.42 13.84 12.43
CA SER A 265 15.75 14.44 12.44
C SER A 265 16.73 13.41 13.02
N GLN A 266 17.72 13.03 12.21
CA GLN A 266 18.87 12.24 12.65
C GLN A 266 19.77 13.08 13.52
#